data_e8ab673f75a231efa6aa6541e73243d7
#
_entry.id   e8ab673f75a231efa6aa6541e73243d7
#
_cell.length_a   1.000
_cell.length_b   1.000
_cell.length_c   1.000
_cell.angle_alpha   90.00
_cell.angle_beta   90.00
_cell.angle_gamma   90.00
#
_symmetry.space_group_name_H-M   'P 1'
#
loop_
_entity.id
_entity.type
_entity.pdbx_description
1 polymer ?
#
loop_
_entity_poly.entity_id
_entity_poly.type
_entity_poly.pdbx_seq_one_letter_code
_entity_poly.pdbx_strand_id
1 'polypeptide(L)'
;MENRTASVERVTKETKIRMTLNLDGTGKSDIHTGIGFFDHMLDGFARHGLFDLSVSVDGDLDVDGHHTIEDTGIVLGTAIREAVGDKQGIRRYGDRILPMDETLVLSAVDLCGRPYLSFQAEFTREKVGEMAVSYTHLRAHETL
;
A
#
# COMPACT_ATOMS: atom_id res chain seq x y z
N MET A 1 9.54 22.63 -8.94
CA MET A 1 10.01 21.48 -8.15
C MET A 1 9.76 20.24 -8.99
N GLU A 2 10.72 19.33 -9.07
CA GLU A 2 10.47 18.03 -9.69
C GLU A 2 9.45 17.24 -8.84
N ASN A 3 8.55 16.53 -9.52
CA ASN A 3 7.58 15.68 -8.82
C ASN A 3 8.31 14.52 -8.13
N ARG A 4 7.85 14.17 -6.93
CA ARG A 4 8.37 13.04 -6.17
C ARG A 4 7.79 11.74 -6.74
N THR A 5 8.54 11.13 -7.63
CA THR A 5 8.11 9.95 -8.37
C THR A 5 9.04 8.77 -8.15
N ALA A 6 8.48 7.56 -8.26
CA ALA A 6 9.26 6.32 -8.27
C ALA A 6 8.68 5.33 -9.27
N SER A 7 9.54 4.49 -9.83
CA SER A 7 9.15 3.36 -10.67
C SER A 7 9.91 2.12 -10.19
N VAL A 8 9.19 1.12 -9.71
CA VAL A 8 9.75 -0.08 -9.09
C VAL A 8 9.26 -1.32 -9.84
N GLU A 9 10.18 -2.22 -10.12
CA GLU A 9 9.89 -3.55 -10.64
C GLU A 9 10.46 -4.59 -9.69
N ARG A 10 9.66 -5.62 -9.37
CA ARG A 10 10.07 -6.78 -8.56
C ARG A 10 9.62 -8.05 -9.26
N VAL A 11 10.55 -8.97 -9.42
CA VAL A 11 10.29 -10.29 -10.00
C VAL A 11 10.80 -11.35 -9.03
N THR A 12 9.91 -12.22 -8.59
CA THR A 12 10.20 -13.42 -7.79
C THR A 12 9.77 -14.67 -8.55
N LYS A 13 9.75 -15.81 -7.90
CA LYS A 13 9.17 -17.03 -8.47
C LYS A 13 7.65 -17.01 -8.41
N GLU A 14 7.10 -16.27 -7.45
CA GLU A 14 5.68 -16.21 -7.12
C GLU A 14 4.98 -15.01 -7.74
N THR A 15 5.71 -13.89 -7.94
CA THR A 15 5.10 -12.63 -8.40
C THR A 15 5.97 -11.89 -9.42
N LYS A 16 5.31 -11.15 -10.32
CA LYS A 16 5.93 -10.11 -11.16
C LYS A 16 5.14 -8.83 -10.96
N ILE A 17 5.80 -7.80 -10.44
CA ILE A 17 5.17 -6.54 -10.06
C ILE A 17 5.86 -5.39 -10.76
N ARG A 18 5.04 -4.51 -11.36
CA ARG A 18 5.46 -3.18 -11.83
C ARG A 18 4.60 -2.14 -11.15
N MET A 19 5.25 -1.13 -10.62
CA MET A 19 4.57 -0.03 -9.93
C MET A 19 5.19 1.30 -10.28
N THR A 20 4.35 2.30 -10.54
CA THR A 20 4.75 3.70 -10.61
C THR A 20 3.95 4.52 -9.61
N LEU A 21 4.63 5.40 -8.89
CA LEU A 21 4.04 6.26 -7.87
C LEU A 21 4.47 7.69 -8.10
N ASN A 22 3.51 8.62 -8.06
CA ASN A 22 3.75 10.05 -7.99
C ASN A 22 3.07 10.59 -6.73
N LEU A 23 3.87 11.03 -5.75
CA LEU A 23 3.35 11.59 -4.49
C LEU A 23 2.74 13.00 -4.68
N ASP A 24 3.09 13.69 -5.75
CA ASP A 24 2.56 15.00 -6.13
C ASP A 24 1.51 14.89 -7.24
N GLY A 25 0.71 13.82 -7.17
CA GLY A 25 -0.32 13.48 -8.14
C GLY A 25 -1.67 14.18 -7.91
N THR A 26 -2.70 13.62 -8.53
CA THR A 26 -4.07 14.14 -8.50
C THR A 26 -5.10 13.08 -8.05
N GLY A 27 -4.64 11.91 -7.62
CA GLY A 27 -5.47 10.80 -7.20
C GLY A 27 -5.88 9.86 -8.35
N LYS A 28 -5.11 9.81 -9.42
CA LYS A 28 -5.34 8.88 -10.54
C LYS A 28 -4.77 7.50 -10.21
N SER A 29 -5.53 6.47 -10.51
CA SER A 29 -5.10 5.09 -10.29
C SER A 29 -5.35 4.21 -11.50
N ASP A 30 -4.44 3.23 -11.71
CA ASP A 30 -4.56 2.16 -12.70
C ASP A 30 -4.00 0.89 -12.05
N ILE A 31 -4.90 0.03 -11.51
CA ILE A 31 -4.52 -1.01 -10.56
C ILE A 31 -5.07 -2.37 -10.99
N HIS A 32 -4.18 -3.32 -11.15
CA HIS A 32 -4.46 -4.68 -11.58
C HIS A 32 -3.64 -5.67 -10.76
N THR A 33 -4.17 -6.14 -9.63
CA THR A 33 -3.53 -7.17 -8.80
C THR A 33 -4.15 -8.55 -8.96
N GLY A 34 -5.33 -8.64 -9.58
CA GLY A 34 -6.11 -9.85 -9.67
C GLY A 34 -6.97 -10.13 -8.43
N ILE A 35 -6.88 -9.32 -7.39
CA ILE A 35 -7.69 -9.42 -6.16
C ILE A 35 -8.56 -8.17 -6.06
N GLY A 36 -9.85 -8.28 -6.40
CA GLY A 36 -10.73 -7.13 -6.57
C GLY A 36 -10.84 -6.22 -5.34
N PHE A 37 -10.90 -6.79 -4.13
CA PHE A 37 -10.93 -5.99 -2.90
C PHE A 37 -9.60 -5.27 -2.65
N PHE A 38 -8.49 -5.90 -2.99
CA PHE A 38 -7.17 -5.28 -2.86
C PHE A 38 -6.99 -4.13 -3.86
N ASP A 39 -7.45 -4.29 -5.10
CA ASP A 39 -7.49 -3.22 -6.10
C ASP A 39 -8.29 -2.02 -5.59
N HIS A 40 -9.46 -2.26 -4.99
CA HIS A 40 -10.30 -1.23 -4.38
C HIS A 40 -9.57 -0.49 -3.24
N MET A 41 -8.86 -1.20 -2.38
CA MET A 41 -8.10 -0.59 -1.28
C MET A 41 -6.94 0.28 -1.77
N LEU A 42 -6.24 -0.17 -2.81
CA LEU A 42 -5.16 0.62 -3.42
C LEU A 42 -5.68 1.83 -4.20
N ASP A 43 -6.83 1.71 -4.87
CA ASP A 43 -7.54 2.85 -5.50
C ASP A 43 -7.91 3.89 -4.44
N GLY A 44 -8.48 3.45 -3.32
CA GLY A 44 -8.80 4.32 -2.19
C GLY A 44 -7.56 5.03 -1.63
N PHE A 45 -6.44 4.31 -1.48
CA PHE A 45 -5.16 4.87 -1.05
C PHE A 45 -4.68 5.98 -2.00
N ALA A 46 -4.67 5.72 -3.31
CA ALA A 46 -4.26 6.69 -4.31
C ALA A 46 -5.18 7.92 -4.32
N ARG A 47 -6.49 7.70 -4.37
CA ARG A 47 -7.50 8.74 -4.47
C ARG A 47 -7.53 9.67 -3.25
N HIS A 48 -7.55 9.11 -2.04
CA HIS A 48 -7.62 9.90 -0.81
C HIS A 48 -6.27 10.52 -0.42
N GLY A 49 -5.16 9.88 -0.82
CA GLY A 49 -3.82 10.45 -0.66
C GLY A 49 -3.44 11.47 -1.74
N LEU A 50 -4.26 11.63 -2.80
CA LEU A 50 -3.96 12.41 -4.00
C LEU A 50 -2.68 11.96 -4.71
N PHE A 51 -2.33 10.68 -4.61
CA PHE A 51 -1.22 10.08 -5.34
C PHE A 51 -1.67 9.65 -6.73
N ASP A 52 -0.78 9.70 -7.72
CA ASP A 52 -1.01 8.94 -8.94
C ASP A 52 -0.29 7.60 -8.81
N LEU A 53 -1.03 6.49 -8.95
CA LEU A 53 -0.55 5.14 -8.70
C LEU A 53 -0.94 4.19 -9.83
N SER A 54 0.05 3.56 -10.45
CA SER A 54 -0.16 2.45 -11.38
C SER A 54 0.48 1.17 -10.82
N VAL A 55 -0.29 0.09 -10.77
CA VAL A 55 0.13 -1.21 -10.24
C VAL A 55 -0.31 -2.33 -11.18
N SER A 56 0.62 -3.14 -11.62
CA SER A 56 0.35 -4.38 -12.34
C SER A 56 1.04 -5.54 -11.65
N VAL A 57 0.27 -6.54 -11.27
CA VAL A 57 0.77 -7.75 -10.59
C VAL A 57 0.33 -8.98 -11.37
N ASP A 58 1.29 -9.85 -11.68
CA ASP A 58 1.09 -11.22 -12.12
C ASP A 58 1.59 -12.13 -11.01
N GLY A 59 0.67 -12.65 -10.20
CA GLY A 59 0.95 -13.44 -8.99
C GLY A 59 0.35 -14.84 -9.06
N ASP A 60 0.80 -15.72 -8.17
CA ASP A 60 0.38 -17.13 -8.06
C ASP A 60 -0.99 -17.29 -7.36
N LEU A 61 -2.02 -16.59 -7.87
CA LEU A 61 -3.37 -16.56 -7.29
C LEU A 61 -4.09 -17.92 -7.31
N ASP A 62 -3.59 -18.88 -8.06
CA ASP A 62 -4.02 -20.28 -8.04
C ASP A 62 -3.62 -21.00 -6.74
N VAL A 63 -2.61 -20.48 -6.03
CA VAL A 63 -2.23 -20.91 -4.68
C VAL A 63 -3.09 -20.17 -3.65
N ASP A 64 -2.87 -18.86 -3.51
CA ASP A 64 -3.68 -17.92 -2.72
C ASP A 64 -3.27 -16.46 -3.02
N GLY A 65 -3.83 -15.51 -2.25
CA GLY A 65 -3.49 -14.08 -2.39
C GLY A 65 -2.30 -13.60 -1.56
N HIS A 66 -1.64 -14.48 -0.78
CA HIS A 66 -0.61 -14.09 0.18
C HIS A 66 0.55 -13.36 -0.50
N HIS A 67 1.25 -14.05 -1.42
CA HIS A 67 2.43 -13.50 -2.09
C HIS A 67 2.10 -12.23 -2.89
N THR A 68 0.94 -12.20 -3.55
CA THR A 68 0.48 -11.02 -4.28
C THR A 68 0.35 -9.80 -3.37
N ILE A 69 -0.26 -9.95 -2.18
CA ILE A 69 -0.49 -8.85 -1.24
C ILE A 69 0.82 -8.43 -0.56
N GLU A 70 1.61 -9.39 -0.07
CA GLU A 70 2.88 -9.14 0.60
C GLU A 70 3.86 -8.42 -0.32
N ASP A 71 4.15 -8.99 -1.49
CA ASP A 71 5.10 -8.43 -2.44
C ASP A 71 4.66 -7.06 -2.98
N THR A 72 3.35 -6.83 -3.17
CA THR A 72 2.83 -5.51 -3.53
C THR A 72 3.06 -4.51 -2.40
N GLY A 73 2.91 -4.91 -1.14
CA GLY A 73 3.23 -4.08 0.02
C GLY A 73 4.71 -3.68 0.05
N ILE A 74 5.63 -4.63 -0.18
CA ILE A 74 7.08 -4.40 -0.26
C ILE A 74 7.40 -3.39 -1.37
N VAL A 75 6.82 -3.59 -2.56
CA VAL A 75 7.04 -2.71 -3.72
C VAL A 75 6.50 -1.31 -3.45
N LEU A 76 5.31 -1.18 -2.83
CA LEU A 76 4.73 0.12 -2.49
C LEU A 76 5.58 0.87 -1.47
N GLY A 77 6.07 0.19 -0.43
CA GLY A 77 6.98 0.78 0.55
C GLY A 77 8.29 1.24 -0.07
N THR A 78 8.83 0.44 -1.00
CA THR A 78 10.03 0.80 -1.77
C THR A 78 9.77 2.03 -2.64
N ALA A 79 8.65 2.09 -3.35
CA ALA A 79 8.27 3.22 -4.19
C ALA A 79 8.08 4.51 -3.36
N ILE A 80 7.44 4.43 -2.19
CA ILE A 80 7.30 5.58 -1.28
C ILE A 80 8.68 6.07 -0.83
N ARG A 81 9.56 5.16 -0.39
CA ARG A 81 10.91 5.51 0.06
C ARG A 81 11.72 6.19 -1.04
N GLU A 82 11.69 5.68 -2.26
CA GLU A 82 12.38 6.26 -3.40
C GLU A 82 11.82 7.63 -3.78
N ALA A 83 10.49 7.77 -3.84
CA ALA A 83 9.83 9.03 -4.16
C ALA A 83 10.07 10.12 -3.10
N VAL A 84 10.13 9.75 -1.81
CA VAL A 84 10.42 10.67 -0.70
C VAL A 84 11.91 11.09 -0.69
N GLY A 85 12.81 10.25 -1.18
CA GLY A 85 14.23 10.52 -1.27
C GLY A 85 14.89 10.79 0.09
N ASP A 86 15.61 11.90 0.21
CA ASP A 86 16.35 12.30 1.41
C ASP A 86 15.45 12.86 2.54
N LYS A 87 14.15 12.88 2.32
CA LYS A 87 13.13 13.40 3.26
C LYS A 87 13.22 14.90 3.56
N GLN A 88 13.96 15.68 2.77
CA GLN A 88 14.00 17.13 2.96
C GLN A 88 12.65 17.76 2.56
N GLY A 89 12.16 18.66 3.39
CA GLY A 89 10.94 19.41 3.11
C GLY A 89 9.62 18.62 3.23
N ILE A 90 9.64 17.35 3.66
CA ILE A 90 8.42 16.59 3.89
C ILE A 90 7.77 16.94 5.23
N ARG A 91 6.45 16.72 5.33
CA ARG A 91 5.77 16.62 6.61
C ARG A 91 6.04 15.23 7.18
N ARG A 92 6.96 15.11 8.14
CA ARG A 92 7.41 13.84 8.71
C ARG A 92 6.28 13.05 9.39
N TYR A 93 5.37 13.73 10.08
CA TYR A 93 4.30 13.11 10.85
C TYR A 93 2.95 13.30 10.18
N GLY A 94 2.15 12.25 10.16
CA GLY A 94 0.76 12.28 9.73
C GLY A 94 -0.10 11.39 10.60
N ASP A 95 -1.33 11.83 10.87
CA ASP A 95 -2.30 11.07 11.63
C ASP A 95 -3.72 11.31 11.11
N ARG A 96 -4.59 10.34 11.36
CA ARG A 96 -6.03 10.44 11.12
C ARG A 96 -6.79 9.59 12.14
N ILE A 97 -7.90 10.12 12.57
CA ILE A 97 -8.97 9.36 13.20
C ILE A 97 -10.14 9.38 12.23
N LEU A 98 -10.57 8.20 11.78
CA LEU A 98 -11.60 8.06 10.76
C LEU A 98 -12.73 7.16 11.27
N PRO A 99 -13.95 7.70 11.46
CA PRO A 99 -15.12 6.90 11.75
C PRO A 99 -15.81 6.45 10.45
N MET A 100 -16.33 5.24 10.46
CA MET A 100 -17.25 4.74 9.44
C MET A 100 -18.19 3.72 10.09
N ASP A 101 -19.46 4.05 10.16
CA ASP A 101 -20.49 3.30 10.88
C ASP A 101 -20.04 2.99 12.33
N GLU A 102 -19.99 1.73 12.73
CA GLU A 102 -19.54 1.29 14.05
C GLU A 102 -18.01 1.17 14.18
N THR A 103 -17.28 1.43 13.11
CA THR A 103 -15.82 1.30 13.08
C THR A 103 -15.13 2.64 13.31
N LEU A 104 -14.13 2.65 14.18
CA LEU A 104 -13.25 3.78 14.40
C LEU A 104 -11.79 3.35 14.16
N VAL A 105 -11.11 4.01 13.24
CA VAL A 105 -9.71 3.73 12.92
C VAL A 105 -8.84 4.92 13.33
N LEU A 106 -7.78 4.64 14.09
CA LEU A 106 -6.68 5.57 14.32
C LEU A 106 -5.47 5.10 13.53
N SER A 107 -4.92 5.98 12.70
CA SER A 107 -3.67 5.75 11.97
C SER A 107 -2.70 6.88 12.25
N ALA A 108 -1.45 6.53 12.58
CA ALA A 108 -0.37 7.50 12.77
C ALA A 108 0.90 7.01 12.08
N VAL A 109 1.58 7.90 11.37
CA VAL A 109 2.77 7.58 10.56
C VAL A 109 3.90 8.53 10.91
N ASP A 110 5.11 7.98 11.11
CA ASP A 110 6.38 8.71 11.22
C ASP A 110 7.33 8.24 10.12
N LEU A 111 7.61 9.09 9.13
CA LEU A 111 8.52 8.81 8.03
C LEU A 111 9.98 9.04 8.43
N CYS A 112 10.45 8.38 9.49
CA CYS A 112 11.79 8.55 10.05
C CYS A 112 12.88 7.66 9.42
N GLY A 113 12.50 6.64 8.63
CA GLY A 113 13.43 5.67 8.03
C GLY A 113 13.88 4.55 8.98
N ARG A 114 13.24 4.40 10.13
CA ARG A 114 13.39 3.23 11.02
C ARG A 114 12.09 2.43 10.98
N PRO A 115 12.11 1.17 10.53
CA PRO A 115 10.91 0.35 10.44
C PRO A 115 10.37 0.04 11.84
N TYR A 116 9.10 0.32 12.05
CA TYR A 116 8.35 -0.03 13.25
C TYR A 116 6.87 -0.10 12.90
N LEU A 117 6.22 -1.16 13.35
CA LEU A 117 4.77 -1.31 13.21
C LEU A 117 4.14 -1.63 14.55
N SER A 118 3.10 -0.89 14.91
CA SER A 118 2.10 -1.29 15.91
C SER A 118 0.76 -1.44 15.20
N PHE A 119 0.25 -2.66 15.14
CA PHE A 119 -1.02 -2.97 14.50
C PHE A 119 -1.92 -3.70 15.50
N GLN A 120 -3.07 -3.10 15.79
CA GLN A 120 -4.08 -3.65 16.68
C GLN A 120 -5.43 -3.59 15.98
N ALA A 121 -5.95 -4.74 15.59
CA ALA A 121 -7.26 -4.86 14.99
C ALA A 121 -7.86 -6.22 15.32
N GLU A 122 -9.17 -6.23 15.60
CA GLU A 122 -9.96 -7.45 15.73
C GLU A 122 -10.91 -7.53 14.52
N PHE A 123 -10.83 -8.64 13.81
CA PHE A 123 -11.69 -8.88 12.65
C PHE A 123 -12.76 -9.91 12.99
N THR A 124 -14.01 -9.58 12.70
CA THR A 124 -15.16 -10.47 12.89
C THR A 124 -15.43 -11.37 11.69
N ARG A 125 -14.69 -11.16 10.60
CA ARG A 125 -14.79 -11.95 9.35
C ARG A 125 -13.44 -12.47 8.95
N GLU A 126 -13.40 -13.63 8.33
CA GLU A 126 -12.15 -14.22 7.83
C GLU A 126 -11.71 -13.63 6.49
N LYS A 127 -12.66 -13.24 5.65
CA LYS A 127 -12.42 -12.72 4.31
C LYS A 127 -13.33 -11.53 3.96
N VAL A 128 -12.83 -10.68 3.07
CA VAL A 128 -13.62 -9.70 2.32
C VAL A 128 -13.36 -9.95 0.83
N GLY A 129 -14.38 -10.37 0.08
CA GLY A 129 -14.16 -10.95 -1.25
C GLY A 129 -13.24 -12.16 -1.16
N GLU A 130 -12.23 -12.22 -2.02
CA GLU A 130 -11.22 -13.29 -2.02
C GLU A 130 -10.03 -12.99 -1.07
N MET A 131 -9.97 -11.78 -0.50
CA MET A 131 -8.88 -11.36 0.39
C MET A 131 -9.12 -11.80 1.82
N ALA A 132 -8.20 -12.59 2.40
CA ALA A 132 -8.21 -12.88 3.83
C ALA A 132 -7.86 -11.62 4.63
N VAL A 133 -8.66 -11.30 5.65
CA VAL A 133 -8.44 -10.08 6.48
C VAL A 133 -7.13 -10.13 7.26
N SER A 134 -6.63 -11.33 7.56
CA SER A 134 -5.32 -11.53 8.19
C SER A 134 -4.16 -10.96 7.36
N TYR A 135 -4.30 -10.83 6.04
CA TYR A 135 -3.27 -10.24 5.17
C TYR A 135 -3.14 -8.72 5.33
N THR A 136 -4.05 -8.07 6.03
CA THR A 136 -3.97 -6.64 6.32
C THR A 136 -2.70 -6.28 7.08
N HIS A 137 -2.21 -7.14 7.98
CA HIS A 137 -0.98 -6.90 8.73
C HIS A 137 0.29 -7.05 7.86
N LEU A 138 0.28 -7.91 6.83
CA LEU A 138 1.43 -8.10 5.94
C LEU A 138 1.82 -6.80 5.24
N ARG A 139 0.83 -6.02 4.79
CA ARG A 139 1.04 -4.72 4.17
C ARG A 139 1.74 -3.71 5.07
N ALA A 140 1.52 -3.81 6.37
CA ALA A 140 2.03 -2.85 7.33
C ALA A 140 3.46 -3.17 7.78
N HIS A 141 3.90 -4.42 7.75
CA HIS A 141 5.25 -4.83 8.16
C HIS A 141 6.33 -4.41 7.17
N GLU A 142 6.03 -4.35 5.89
CA GLU A 142 7.02 -4.26 4.81
C GLU A 142 7.21 -2.84 4.26
N THR A 143 6.42 -1.87 4.71
CA THR A 143 6.30 -0.58 4.02
C THR A 143 7.17 0.54 4.56
N LEU A 144 8.02 0.35 5.54
CA LEU A 144 8.87 1.41 6.10
C LEU A 144 10.28 0.89 6.42
#